data_e3ca090fb07d68bde95a66f48ce43bd4
#
_entry.id   e3ca090fb07d68bde95a66f48ce43bd4
#
_cell.length_a   1.000
_cell.length_b   1.000
_cell.length_c   1.000
_cell.angle_alpha   90.00
_cell.angle_beta   90.00
_cell.angle_gamma   90.00
#
_symmetry.space_group_name_H-M   'P 1'
#
loop_
_entity.id
_entity.type
_entity.pdbx_description
1 polymer ?
#
loop_
_entity_poly.entity_id
_entity_poly.type
_entity_poly.pdbx_seq_one_letter_code
_entity_poly.pdbx_strand_id
1 'polypeptide(L)'
;MAGEDAATRLATLAMLEPEARGQALAALTPAQKRELVERWELWAHDGQIAPPGDWRVWLIRAGRGFGKTRAGAEWVSALARDNPGARIALMGATLRDVERVMVRGESGLLAVARKGETPRWIGSLGQVHFASGAIGFAYSAAAPEALRGPQHHAAWCDELGKWKGEAGWDNLMMTLRLGERPRVLVTTTPRATPLMRKVMALSDCVETIGRTSDNAHLPDSFQDAMLAQYGDTRLGRQELDGEMVDDREGALWTRALLDRQRAKTVPALDRVVVGVDPPATSSGDACGIVAVGLGRDGHGYVLEDASEAGLSPEGWAARVAGCARRNRADRVVAERNQGGDMVESVLRLADPTLPVHLVYASIGKAARAEPVSFLYAQGRVWHSRGFPALEDELCGLGVAGAYDGPGRSPDRADALVWALTELMLSGRGPPGIRNL
;
A
#
# COMPACT_ATOMS: atom_id res chain seq x y z
N MET A 1 39.27 2.44 -7.99
CA MET A 1 40.24 2.07 -6.92
C MET A 1 40.10 2.88 -5.63
N ALA A 2 39.51 4.09 -5.61
CA ALA A 2 39.31 4.84 -4.35
C ALA A 2 38.06 4.42 -3.55
N GLY A 3 37.09 3.74 -4.14
CA GLY A 3 35.82 3.37 -3.49
C GLY A 3 35.91 2.16 -2.56
N GLU A 4 36.64 1.13 -2.95
CA GLU A 4 36.82 -0.09 -2.12
C GLU A 4 37.57 0.19 -0.82
N ASP A 5 38.52 1.11 -0.84
CA ASP A 5 39.32 1.45 0.35
C ASP A 5 38.47 2.13 1.45
N ALA A 6 37.47 2.95 1.10
CA ALA A 6 36.66 3.66 2.08
C ALA A 6 35.58 2.77 2.74
N ALA A 7 34.92 1.91 1.97
CA ALA A 7 33.95 0.95 2.51
C ALA A 7 34.65 -0.08 3.43
N THR A 8 35.82 -0.56 3.04
CA THR A 8 36.64 -1.48 3.85
C THR A 8 37.06 -0.81 5.16
N ARG A 9 37.46 0.45 5.13
CA ARG A 9 37.84 1.21 6.35
C ARG A 9 36.65 1.45 7.29
N LEU A 10 35.44 1.66 6.75
CA LEU A 10 34.24 1.79 7.58
C LEU A 10 33.82 0.45 8.20
N ALA A 11 33.84 -0.62 7.43
CA ALA A 11 33.59 -1.96 7.97
C ALA A 11 34.59 -2.27 9.10
N THR A 12 35.86 -1.89 8.92
CA THR A 12 36.88 -2.04 9.97
C THR A 12 36.57 -1.17 11.20
N LEU A 13 36.14 0.09 11.00
CA LEU A 13 35.72 0.96 12.10
C LEU A 13 34.48 0.44 12.83
N ALA A 14 33.53 -0.13 12.12
CA ALA A 14 32.33 -0.71 12.71
C ALA A 14 32.63 -1.95 13.59
N MET A 15 33.67 -2.71 13.27
CA MET A 15 34.11 -3.90 14.01
C MET A 15 34.98 -3.57 15.23
N LEU A 16 35.41 -2.31 15.40
CA LEU A 16 36.19 -1.92 16.59
C LEU A 16 35.31 -1.89 17.83
N GLU A 17 35.90 -2.26 18.97
CA GLU A 17 35.29 -2.05 20.28
C GLU A 17 34.92 -0.57 20.50
N PRO A 18 33.87 -0.24 21.27
CA PRO A 18 33.34 1.12 21.40
C PRO A 18 34.40 2.17 21.74
N GLU A 19 35.35 1.87 22.63
CA GLU A 19 36.43 2.77 23.00
C GLU A 19 37.42 3.01 21.85
N ALA A 20 37.87 1.97 21.18
CA ALA A 20 38.79 2.05 20.06
C ALA A 20 38.13 2.77 18.87
N ARG A 21 36.84 2.52 18.65
CA ARG A 21 36.04 3.23 17.63
C ARG A 21 35.95 4.73 17.94
N GLY A 22 35.69 5.07 19.20
CA GLY A 22 35.65 6.48 19.65
C GLY A 22 36.98 7.19 19.42
N GLN A 23 38.10 6.56 19.75
CA GLN A 23 39.46 7.10 19.51
C GLN A 23 39.75 7.26 18.02
N ALA A 24 39.42 6.26 17.20
CA ALA A 24 39.61 6.32 15.74
C ALA A 24 38.78 7.46 15.10
N LEU A 25 37.50 7.61 15.50
CA LEU A 25 36.63 8.70 15.04
C LEU A 25 37.13 10.08 15.53
N ALA A 26 37.67 10.16 16.75
CA ALA A 26 38.24 11.40 17.29
C ALA A 26 39.47 11.85 16.49
N ALA A 27 40.31 10.90 16.05
CA ALA A 27 41.54 11.17 15.27
C ALA A 27 41.29 11.65 13.84
N LEU A 28 40.04 11.52 13.32
CA LEU A 28 39.72 12.01 11.97
C LEU A 28 39.81 13.55 11.88
N THR A 29 40.38 14.03 10.80
CA THR A 29 40.36 15.47 10.47
C THR A 29 38.91 15.93 10.22
N PRO A 30 38.65 17.24 10.31
CA PRO A 30 37.32 17.79 9.97
C PRO A 30 36.87 17.48 8.52
N ALA A 31 37.80 17.35 7.58
CA ALA A 31 37.49 16.94 6.20
C ALA A 31 37.07 15.47 6.11
N GLN A 32 37.80 14.58 6.78
CA GLN A 32 37.47 13.15 6.84
C GLN A 32 36.14 12.90 7.58
N LYS A 33 35.86 13.64 8.67
CA LYS A 33 34.56 13.57 9.35
C LYS A 33 33.41 13.98 8.46
N ARG A 34 33.59 15.03 7.65
CA ARG A 34 32.58 15.45 6.65
C ARG A 34 32.40 14.39 5.59
N GLU A 35 33.48 13.89 4.99
CA GLU A 35 33.41 12.82 3.99
C GLU A 35 32.67 11.59 4.54
N LEU A 36 32.94 11.20 5.76
CA LEU A 36 32.26 10.11 6.43
C LEU A 36 30.75 10.33 6.55
N VAL A 37 30.31 11.55 6.87
CA VAL A 37 28.88 11.87 7.06
C VAL A 37 28.17 12.12 5.72
N GLU A 38 28.84 12.73 4.76
CA GLU A 38 28.22 13.19 3.51
C GLU A 38 28.31 12.17 2.37
N ARG A 39 29.11 11.11 2.52
CA ARG A 39 29.29 10.09 1.49
C ARG A 39 28.19 9.06 1.58
N TRP A 40 27.20 9.18 0.69
CA TRP A 40 26.00 8.35 0.68
C TRP A 40 26.29 6.84 0.62
N GLU A 41 27.24 6.42 -0.20
CA GLU A 41 27.60 5.02 -0.40
C GLU A 41 28.04 4.29 0.87
N LEU A 42 28.39 5.03 1.92
CA LEU A 42 28.77 4.50 3.20
C LEU A 42 27.57 4.17 4.12
N TRP A 43 26.42 4.77 3.85
CA TRP A 43 25.21 4.67 4.67
C TRP A 43 24.08 3.93 3.96
N ALA A 44 24.17 3.85 2.63
CA ALA A 44 23.20 3.14 1.82
C ALA A 44 23.36 1.63 1.97
N HIS A 45 22.27 0.93 2.01
CA HIS A 45 22.29 -0.51 1.75
C HIS A 45 22.31 -0.78 0.24
N ASP A 46 22.70 -1.98 -0.17
CA ASP A 46 22.95 -2.32 -1.58
C ASP A 46 21.80 -2.01 -2.51
N GLY A 47 20.54 -2.15 -2.05
CA GLY A 47 19.36 -1.84 -2.85
C GLY A 47 19.10 -0.36 -3.12
N GLN A 48 19.86 0.54 -2.50
CA GLN A 48 19.75 2.00 -2.69
C GLN A 48 20.87 2.56 -3.58
N ILE A 49 21.83 1.72 -3.98
CA ILE A 49 22.95 2.09 -4.84
C ILE A 49 22.65 1.64 -6.27
N ALA A 50 22.94 2.53 -7.24
CA ALA A 50 22.71 2.21 -8.63
C ALA A 50 23.53 0.97 -9.05
N PRO A 51 22.89 -0.05 -9.66
CA PRO A 51 23.59 -1.25 -10.06
C PRO A 51 24.65 -0.96 -11.13
N PRO A 52 25.73 -1.75 -11.17
CA PRO A 52 26.72 -1.64 -12.22
C PRO A 52 26.14 -2.10 -13.57
N GLY A 53 26.79 -1.71 -14.67
CA GLY A 53 26.46 -2.19 -16.00
C GLY A 53 25.74 -1.18 -16.89
N ASP A 54 25.28 -1.69 -18.04
CA ASP A 54 24.67 -0.90 -19.10
C ASP A 54 23.14 -1.06 -19.08
N TRP A 55 22.52 -0.27 -18.24
CA TRP A 55 21.06 -0.19 -18.13
C TRP A 55 20.57 1.21 -18.50
N ARG A 56 19.36 1.30 -19.00
CA ARG A 56 18.69 2.57 -19.29
C ARG A 56 17.65 2.91 -18.21
N VAL A 57 16.98 1.91 -17.67
CA VAL A 57 15.98 2.07 -16.61
C VAL A 57 16.42 1.29 -15.36
N TRP A 58 16.50 1.97 -14.24
CA TRP A 58 16.67 1.35 -12.93
C TRP A 58 15.37 1.47 -12.16
N LEU A 59 14.72 0.35 -11.90
CA LEU A 59 13.47 0.26 -11.17
C LEU A 59 13.71 -0.21 -9.74
N ILE A 60 13.52 0.68 -8.76
CA ILE A 60 13.46 0.31 -7.34
C ILE A 60 12.00 0.05 -6.98
N ARG A 61 11.63 -1.21 -6.89
CA ARG A 61 10.33 -1.69 -6.45
C ARG A 61 10.46 -2.26 -5.04
N ALA A 62 9.98 -1.51 -4.04
CA ALA A 62 10.24 -1.88 -2.66
C ALA A 62 9.12 -1.43 -1.71
N GLY A 63 9.09 -2.04 -0.52
CA GLY A 63 8.19 -1.72 0.56
C GLY A 63 8.31 -0.27 1.06
N ARG A 64 7.36 0.15 1.88
CA ARG A 64 7.40 1.46 2.56
C ARG A 64 8.56 1.50 3.55
N GLY A 65 9.22 2.65 3.65
CA GLY A 65 10.35 2.80 4.56
C GLY A 65 11.67 2.24 4.02
N PHE A 66 11.71 1.52 2.89
CA PHE A 66 12.94 1.03 2.27
C PHE A 66 13.99 2.12 1.98
N GLY A 67 13.56 3.38 1.84
CA GLY A 67 14.43 4.50 1.52
C GLY A 67 14.50 4.84 0.03
N LYS A 68 13.49 4.47 -0.76
CA LYS A 68 13.37 4.73 -2.20
C LYS A 68 13.58 6.21 -2.57
N THR A 69 12.90 7.12 -1.87
CA THR A 69 12.99 8.57 -2.11
C THR A 69 14.41 9.08 -1.82
N ARG A 70 15.04 8.57 -0.75
CA ARG A 70 16.42 8.91 -0.41
C ARG A 70 17.38 8.46 -1.51
N ALA A 71 17.25 7.23 -2.00
CA ALA A 71 18.04 6.71 -3.12
C ALA A 71 17.89 7.59 -4.38
N GLY A 72 16.65 8.00 -4.70
CA GLY A 72 16.37 8.89 -5.82
C GLY A 72 17.02 10.25 -5.69
N ALA A 73 16.93 10.87 -4.53
CA ALA A 73 17.50 12.19 -4.27
C ALA A 73 19.04 12.16 -4.30
N GLU A 74 19.66 11.12 -3.73
CA GLU A 74 21.12 10.95 -3.77
C GLU A 74 21.63 10.66 -5.19
N TRP A 75 20.92 9.82 -5.96
CA TRP A 75 21.27 9.54 -7.34
C TRP A 75 21.22 10.78 -8.22
N VAL A 76 20.15 11.59 -8.10
CA VAL A 76 20.02 12.87 -8.83
C VAL A 76 21.10 13.85 -8.40
N SER A 77 21.39 13.94 -7.09
CA SER A 77 22.40 14.86 -6.57
C SER A 77 23.82 14.49 -7.04
N ALA A 78 24.14 13.18 -7.08
CA ALA A 78 25.41 12.69 -7.63
C ALA A 78 25.53 13.02 -9.13
N LEU A 79 24.48 12.70 -9.90
CA LEU A 79 24.44 12.98 -11.33
C LEU A 79 24.59 14.48 -11.62
N ALA A 80 23.91 15.35 -10.86
CA ALA A 80 24.00 16.79 -10.99
C ALA A 80 25.42 17.31 -10.66
N ARG A 81 26.09 16.70 -9.69
CA ARG A 81 27.45 17.04 -9.27
C ARG A 81 28.48 16.67 -10.34
N ASP A 82 28.34 15.48 -10.89
CA ASP A 82 29.28 14.94 -11.87
C ASP A 82 29.09 15.51 -13.29
N ASN A 83 27.91 16.10 -13.57
CA ASN A 83 27.56 16.63 -14.89
C ASN A 83 27.08 18.08 -14.80
N PRO A 84 27.98 19.04 -14.75
CA PRO A 84 27.64 20.46 -14.75
C PRO A 84 26.77 20.82 -15.97
N GLY A 85 25.65 21.51 -15.71
CA GLY A 85 24.70 21.88 -16.75
C GLY A 85 23.75 20.77 -17.19
N ALA A 86 23.76 19.61 -16.53
CA ALA A 86 22.77 18.53 -16.81
C ALA A 86 21.33 19.00 -16.63
N ARG A 87 20.46 18.53 -17.51
CA ARG A 87 19.01 18.75 -17.45
C ARG A 87 18.36 17.44 -16.99
N ILE A 88 17.70 17.47 -15.83
CA ILE A 88 17.18 16.28 -15.17
C ILE A 88 15.67 16.42 -15.02
N ALA A 89 14.87 15.48 -15.50
CA ALA A 89 13.44 15.45 -15.26
C ALA A 89 13.14 14.86 -13.87
N LEU A 90 12.33 15.57 -13.08
CA LEU A 90 11.80 15.12 -11.79
C LEU A 90 10.29 14.91 -11.97
N MET A 91 9.82 13.67 -11.97
CA MET A 91 8.46 13.37 -12.37
C MET A 91 7.73 12.58 -11.27
N GLY A 92 6.61 13.13 -10.81
CA GLY A 92 5.71 12.50 -9.86
C GLY A 92 4.29 12.36 -10.41
N ALA A 93 3.39 11.76 -9.66
CA ALA A 93 1.97 11.69 -10.04
C ALA A 93 1.38 13.08 -10.22
N THR A 94 1.73 14.04 -9.34
CA THR A 94 1.35 15.46 -9.41
C THR A 94 2.58 16.36 -9.16
N LEU A 95 2.52 17.63 -9.62
CA LEU A 95 3.58 18.63 -9.30
C LEU A 95 3.73 18.84 -7.78
N ARG A 96 2.63 18.70 -7.03
CA ARG A 96 2.67 18.80 -5.56
C ARG A 96 3.47 17.67 -4.93
N ASP A 97 3.40 16.45 -5.49
CA ASP A 97 4.19 15.32 -5.02
C ASP A 97 5.67 15.56 -5.31
N VAL A 98 6.02 16.06 -6.51
CA VAL A 98 7.40 16.44 -6.83
C VAL A 98 7.94 17.45 -5.83
N GLU A 99 7.22 18.55 -5.57
CA GLU A 99 7.67 19.56 -4.62
C GLU A 99 7.76 19.02 -3.19
N ARG A 100 6.70 18.37 -2.68
CA ARG A 100 6.63 18.00 -1.27
C ARG A 100 7.46 16.78 -0.90
N VAL A 101 7.62 15.84 -1.83
CA VAL A 101 8.32 14.57 -1.55
C VAL A 101 9.72 14.61 -2.14
N MET A 102 9.84 14.80 -3.47
CA MET A 102 11.12 14.68 -4.15
C MET A 102 12.07 15.87 -3.86
N VAL A 103 11.54 17.08 -3.71
CA VAL A 103 12.37 18.29 -3.48
C VAL A 103 12.48 18.62 -2.00
N ARG A 104 11.36 18.91 -1.32
CA ARG A 104 11.31 19.43 0.06
C ARG A 104 11.11 18.36 1.13
N GLY A 105 10.89 17.10 0.76
CA GLY A 105 10.67 16.01 1.72
C GLY A 105 11.88 15.77 2.61
N GLU A 106 11.69 15.09 3.72
CA GLU A 106 12.75 14.74 4.70
C GLU A 106 13.91 13.94 4.09
N SER A 107 13.64 13.22 3.01
CA SER A 107 14.63 12.48 2.20
C SER A 107 14.75 13.04 0.78
N GLY A 108 14.28 14.27 0.53
CA GLY A 108 14.29 14.91 -0.78
C GLY A 108 15.60 15.64 -1.08
N LEU A 109 15.67 16.23 -2.29
CA LEU A 109 16.87 16.86 -2.83
C LEU A 109 17.47 17.95 -1.94
N LEU A 110 16.64 18.72 -1.21
CA LEU A 110 17.16 19.76 -0.31
C LEU A 110 17.74 19.15 0.98
N ALA A 111 17.20 18.04 1.45
CA ALA A 111 17.62 17.39 2.68
C ALA A 111 18.91 16.58 2.53
N VAL A 112 19.17 16.03 1.33
CA VAL A 112 20.37 15.21 1.06
C VAL A 112 21.57 16.03 0.60
N ALA A 113 21.41 17.34 0.49
CA ALA A 113 22.45 18.22 -0.02
C ALA A 113 23.68 18.24 0.88
N ARG A 114 24.87 18.10 0.30
CA ARG A 114 26.14 18.26 0.99
C ARG A 114 26.35 19.72 1.39
N LYS A 115 27.18 19.93 2.40
CA LYS A 115 27.49 21.29 2.87
C LYS A 115 28.12 22.14 1.74
N GLY A 116 27.45 23.25 1.44
CA GLY A 116 27.87 24.16 0.36
C GLY A 116 27.33 23.83 -1.03
N GLU A 117 26.58 22.73 -1.17
CA GLU A 117 25.94 22.29 -2.43
C GLU A 117 24.40 22.37 -2.39
N THR A 118 23.82 23.02 -1.40
CA THR A 118 22.36 23.07 -1.22
C THR A 118 21.70 23.64 -2.47
N PRO A 119 20.86 22.84 -3.16
CA PRO A 119 20.17 23.30 -4.35
C PRO A 119 19.08 24.31 -3.99
N ARG A 120 18.71 25.14 -4.97
CA ARG A 120 17.66 26.15 -4.81
C ARG A 120 16.41 25.74 -5.58
N TRP A 121 15.30 25.57 -4.87
CA TRP A 121 13.98 25.37 -5.48
C TRP A 121 13.36 26.70 -5.91
N ILE A 122 12.96 26.81 -7.17
CA ILE A 122 12.25 27.95 -7.73
C ILE A 122 10.84 27.48 -8.11
N GLY A 123 9.90 27.64 -7.18
CA GLY A 123 8.53 27.08 -7.33
C GLY A 123 7.77 27.68 -8.52
N SER A 124 7.96 28.96 -8.83
CA SER A 124 7.32 29.62 -9.99
C SER A 124 7.76 29.05 -11.33
N LEU A 125 8.96 28.47 -11.40
CA LEU A 125 9.48 27.83 -12.61
C LEU A 125 9.38 26.30 -12.57
N GLY A 126 9.05 25.71 -11.41
CA GLY A 126 9.11 24.28 -11.22
C GLY A 126 10.52 23.71 -11.39
N GLN A 127 11.56 24.40 -10.87
CA GLN A 127 12.96 24.07 -11.11
C GLN A 127 13.78 23.96 -9.83
N VAL A 128 14.69 22.98 -9.82
CA VAL A 128 15.76 22.84 -8.81
C VAL A 128 17.08 23.23 -9.46
N HIS A 129 17.73 24.27 -8.97
CA HIS A 129 19.04 24.72 -9.46
C HIS A 129 20.13 24.18 -8.53
N PHE A 130 20.99 23.34 -9.05
CA PHE A 130 22.14 22.77 -8.33
C PHE A 130 23.36 23.72 -8.40
N ALA A 131 24.23 23.60 -7.40
CA ALA A 131 25.46 24.41 -7.33
C ALA A 131 26.41 24.18 -8.52
N SER A 132 26.37 22.99 -9.13
CA SER A 132 27.12 22.64 -10.33
C SER A 132 26.64 23.33 -11.62
N GLY A 133 25.48 23.99 -11.58
CA GLY A 133 24.80 24.54 -12.77
C GLY A 133 23.81 23.55 -13.42
N ALA A 134 23.70 22.32 -12.95
CA ALA A 134 22.65 21.41 -13.38
C ALA A 134 21.27 21.91 -12.94
N ILE A 135 20.22 21.54 -13.69
CA ILE A 135 18.83 21.96 -13.41
C ILE A 135 17.92 20.74 -13.43
N GLY A 136 17.18 20.54 -12.33
CA GLY A 136 16.05 19.63 -12.23
C GLY A 136 14.75 20.33 -12.64
N PHE A 137 13.96 19.69 -13.49
CA PHE A 137 12.68 20.22 -14.00
C PHE A 137 11.54 19.34 -13.48
N ALA A 138 10.58 19.94 -12.77
CA ALA A 138 9.44 19.24 -12.22
C ALA A 138 8.35 19.00 -13.27
N TYR A 139 7.87 17.76 -13.36
CA TYR A 139 6.78 17.34 -14.23
C TYR A 139 5.73 16.52 -13.48
N SER A 140 4.51 16.52 -14.00
CA SER A 140 3.41 15.71 -13.50
C SER A 140 2.99 14.67 -14.54
N ALA A 141 2.82 13.43 -14.11
CA ALA A 141 2.24 12.38 -14.97
C ALA A 141 0.81 12.68 -15.41
N ALA A 142 0.08 13.51 -14.63
CA ALA A 142 -1.26 13.96 -14.99
C ALA A 142 -1.28 15.03 -16.11
N ALA A 143 -0.11 15.62 -16.46
CA ALA A 143 0.02 16.63 -17.51
C ALA A 143 1.12 16.25 -18.52
N PRO A 144 0.98 15.15 -19.26
CA PRO A 144 2.04 14.61 -20.13
C PRO A 144 2.47 15.54 -21.26
N GLU A 145 1.61 16.46 -21.67
CA GLU A 145 1.90 17.43 -22.75
C GLU A 145 3.04 18.38 -22.41
N ALA A 146 3.30 18.65 -21.11
CA ALA A 146 4.42 19.49 -20.69
C ALA A 146 5.81 18.88 -21.02
N LEU A 147 5.85 17.58 -21.35
CA LEU A 147 7.07 16.89 -21.78
C LEU A 147 7.31 16.99 -23.30
N ARG A 148 6.44 17.62 -24.08
CA ARG A 148 6.66 17.84 -25.50
C ARG A 148 7.55 19.07 -25.69
N GLY A 149 8.73 18.86 -26.26
CA GLY A 149 9.73 19.89 -26.53
C GLY A 149 10.98 19.83 -25.66
N PRO A 150 10.90 19.70 -24.33
CA PRO A 150 12.07 19.58 -23.47
C PRO A 150 12.96 18.39 -23.82
N GLN A 151 14.25 18.47 -23.43
CA GLN A 151 15.23 17.40 -23.56
C GLN A 151 15.98 17.22 -22.25
N HIS A 152 16.27 15.97 -21.89
CA HIS A 152 16.89 15.63 -20.61
C HIS A 152 18.04 14.63 -20.78
N HIS A 153 19.00 14.72 -19.86
CA HIS A 153 20.10 13.76 -19.69
C HIS A 153 19.69 12.58 -18.84
N ALA A 154 18.79 12.82 -17.88
CA ALA A 154 18.32 11.81 -16.96
C ALA A 154 16.92 12.15 -16.44
N ALA A 155 16.25 11.16 -15.84
CA ALA A 155 14.98 11.36 -15.16
C ALA A 155 14.91 10.55 -13.84
N TRP A 156 14.22 11.12 -12.86
CA TRP A 156 13.76 10.40 -11.69
C TRP A 156 12.23 10.43 -11.65
N CYS A 157 11.62 9.24 -11.71
CA CYS A 157 10.18 9.01 -11.67
C CYS A 157 9.79 8.45 -10.31
N ASP A 158 9.07 9.21 -9.49
CA ASP A 158 8.65 8.76 -8.18
C ASP A 158 7.21 8.24 -8.18
N GLU A 159 7.00 7.14 -7.45
CA GLU A 159 5.71 6.46 -7.27
C GLU A 159 4.98 6.14 -8.60
N LEU A 160 5.69 5.51 -9.54
CA LEU A 160 5.15 5.09 -10.85
C LEU A 160 3.82 4.33 -10.74
N GLY A 161 3.65 3.50 -9.70
CA GLY A 161 2.42 2.77 -9.45
C GLY A 161 1.17 3.64 -9.20
N LYS A 162 1.35 4.94 -8.94
CA LYS A 162 0.25 5.93 -8.77
C LYS A 162 -0.11 6.67 -10.05
N TRP A 163 0.67 6.53 -11.13
CA TRP A 163 0.44 7.29 -12.35
C TRP A 163 -0.79 6.77 -13.09
N LYS A 164 -1.56 7.70 -13.64
CA LYS A 164 -2.75 7.37 -14.43
C LYS A 164 -2.38 7.28 -15.91
N GLY A 165 -2.45 6.07 -16.46
CA GLY A 165 -2.12 5.81 -17.87
C GLY A 165 -0.62 5.84 -18.18
N GLU A 166 -0.29 5.70 -19.45
CA GLU A 166 1.09 5.51 -19.95
C GLU A 166 1.67 6.75 -20.62
N ALA A 167 0.84 7.70 -21.03
CA ALA A 167 1.25 8.86 -21.83
C ALA A 167 2.39 9.69 -21.17
N GLY A 168 2.37 9.81 -19.82
CA GLY A 168 3.45 10.48 -19.09
C GLY A 168 4.79 9.80 -19.26
N TRP A 169 4.81 8.47 -19.15
CA TRP A 169 6.00 7.66 -19.35
C TRP A 169 6.51 7.74 -20.81
N ASP A 170 5.63 7.55 -21.78
CA ASP A 170 5.99 7.55 -23.19
C ASP A 170 6.56 8.90 -23.63
N ASN A 171 5.92 10.01 -23.23
CA ASN A 171 6.43 11.34 -23.51
C ASN A 171 7.78 11.60 -22.82
N LEU A 172 7.96 11.16 -21.56
CA LEU A 172 9.23 11.29 -20.84
C LEU A 172 10.36 10.57 -21.58
N MET A 173 10.15 9.32 -21.99
CA MET A 173 11.15 8.51 -22.67
C MET A 173 11.61 9.17 -23.99
N MET A 174 10.73 9.90 -24.69
CA MET A 174 11.08 10.67 -25.88
C MET A 174 11.92 11.93 -25.56
N THR A 175 11.89 12.44 -24.33
CA THR A 175 12.73 13.58 -23.94
C THR A 175 14.18 13.20 -23.64
N LEU A 176 14.44 11.92 -23.33
CA LEU A 176 15.73 11.39 -22.89
C LEU A 176 16.66 11.15 -24.08
N ARG A 177 17.31 12.23 -24.53
CA ARG A 177 18.14 12.27 -25.73
C ARG A 177 19.34 13.21 -25.62
N LEU A 178 19.70 13.62 -24.40
CA LEU A 178 20.92 14.39 -24.14
C LEU A 178 21.98 13.52 -23.48
N GLY A 179 23.25 13.78 -23.79
CA GLY A 179 24.38 12.99 -23.32
C GLY A 179 24.52 11.66 -24.04
N GLU A 180 25.56 10.91 -23.68
CA GLU A 180 25.85 9.61 -24.30
C GLU A 180 24.94 8.50 -23.83
N ARG A 181 24.51 8.56 -22.57
CA ARG A 181 23.70 7.51 -21.91
C ARG A 181 22.60 8.10 -21.06
N PRO A 182 21.47 8.53 -21.64
CA PRO A 182 20.33 9.00 -20.87
C PRO A 182 19.76 7.86 -20.02
N ARG A 183 19.60 8.09 -18.71
CA ARG A 183 19.16 7.10 -17.73
C ARG A 183 17.92 7.55 -16.98
N VAL A 184 17.10 6.57 -16.56
CA VAL A 184 15.92 6.80 -15.74
C VAL A 184 16.02 5.97 -14.46
N LEU A 185 15.82 6.63 -13.33
CA LEU A 185 15.51 5.96 -12.08
C LEU A 185 13.98 5.99 -11.85
N VAL A 186 13.40 4.85 -11.56
CA VAL A 186 12.00 4.71 -11.14
C VAL A 186 11.97 4.22 -9.71
N THR A 187 11.29 4.95 -8.85
CA THR A 187 11.05 4.57 -7.45
C THR A 187 9.56 4.35 -7.24
N THR A 188 9.16 3.20 -6.69
CA THR A 188 7.74 2.90 -6.47
C THR A 188 7.50 1.82 -5.43
N THR A 189 6.38 1.91 -4.74
CA THR A 189 5.76 0.76 -4.11
C THR A 189 5.04 -0.03 -5.22
N PRO A 190 5.13 -1.36 -5.25
CA PRO A 190 4.57 -2.15 -6.35
C PRO A 190 3.05 -2.01 -6.43
N ARG A 191 2.55 -1.86 -7.65
CA ARG A 191 1.13 -1.94 -8.00
C ARG A 191 1.02 -2.60 -9.36
N ALA A 192 0.13 -3.55 -9.50
CA ALA A 192 -0.09 -4.31 -10.72
C ALA A 192 -0.81 -3.48 -11.81
N THR A 193 -0.22 -2.36 -12.23
CA THR A 193 -0.74 -1.50 -13.31
C THR A 193 -0.17 -1.91 -14.66
N PRO A 194 -0.88 -1.64 -15.78
CA PRO A 194 -0.33 -1.87 -17.13
C PRO A 194 1.02 -1.17 -17.34
N LEU A 195 1.15 0.09 -16.87
CA LEU A 195 2.40 0.84 -16.95
C LEU A 195 3.54 0.16 -16.21
N MET A 196 3.27 -0.38 -15.02
CA MET A 196 4.28 -1.08 -14.22
C MET A 196 4.80 -2.33 -14.96
N ARG A 197 3.89 -3.14 -15.52
CA ARG A 197 4.26 -4.31 -16.32
C ARG A 197 5.03 -3.92 -17.58
N LYS A 198 4.64 -2.84 -18.24
CA LYS A 198 5.35 -2.30 -19.42
C LYS A 198 6.80 -1.94 -19.07
N VAL A 199 7.03 -1.23 -17.96
CA VAL A 199 8.39 -0.83 -17.55
C VAL A 199 9.24 -2.04 -17.15
N MET A 200 8.67 -2.98 -16.41
CA MET A 200 9.36 -4.22 -16.01
C MET A 200 9.74 -5.11 -17.23
N ALA A 201 8.96 -5.05 -18.30
CA ALA A 201 9.21 -5.82 -19.51
C ALA A 201 10.28 -5.21 -20.45
N LEU A 202 10.82 -4.03 -20.15
CA LEU A 202 11.88 -3.42 -20.96
C LEU A 202 13.17 -4.23 -20.85
N SER A 203 13.82 -4.52 -21.96
CA SER A 203 15.05 -5.32 -22.02
C SER A 203 16.27 -4.63 -21.38
N ASP A 204 16.24 -3.31 -21.27
CA ASP A 204 17.26 -2.44 -20.65
C ASP A 204 16.85 -1.93 -19.26
N CYS A 205 15.85 -2.60 -18.65
CA CYS A 205 15.43 -2.37 -17.26
C CYS A 205 16.19 -3.31 -16.32
N VAL A 206 16.78 -2.74 -15.28
CA VAL A 206 17.32 -3.48 -14.14
C VAL A 206 16.43 -3.21 -12.93
N GLU A 207 16.05 -4.27 -12.23
CA GLU A 207 15.14 -4.18 -11.08
C GLU A 207 15.91 -4.39 -9.78
N THR A 208 15.61 -3.55 -8.79
CA THR A 208 15.94 -3.76 -7.39
C THR A 208 14.65 -4.00 -6.63
N ILE A 209 14.53 -5.16 -6.01
CA ILE A 209 13.42 -5.52 -5.13
C ILE A 209 13.90 -5.37 -3.69
N GLY A 210 13.07 -4.77 -2.82
CA GLY A 210 13.44 -4.60 -1.44
C GLY A 210 12.26 -4.56 -0.48
N ARG A 211 12.53 -4.96 0.76
CA ARG A 211 11.58 -5.02 1.86
C ARG A 211 11.75 -3.82 2.78
N THR A 212 10.70 -3.51 3.53
CA THR A 212 10.78 -2.53 4.62
C THR A 212 11.88 -2.89 5.63
N SER A 213 12.03 -4.19 5.93
CA SER A 213 13.03 -4.72 6.86
C SER A 213 14.48 -4.58 6.40
N ASP A 214 14.73 -4.34 5.11
CA ASP A 214 16.10 -4.17 4.60
C ASP A 214 16.72 -2.83 5.02
N ASN A 215 15.90 -1.90 5.50
CA ASN A 215 16.35 -0.61 5.99
C ASN A 215 16.63 -0.64 7.50
N ALA A 216 17.89 -0.87 7.86
CA ALA A 216 18.36 -0.90 9.26
C ALA A 216 18.22 0.46 10.02
N HIS A 217 17.85 1.56 9.33
CA HIS A 217 17.64 2.86 9.95
C HIS A 217 16.21 3.09 10.44
N LEU A 218 15.29 2.16 10.16
CA LEU A 218 13.92 2.24 10.66
C LEU A 218 13.87 1.79 12.13
N PRO A 219 13.10 2.49 12.99
CA PRO A 219 12.88 2.05 14.37
C PRO A 219 12.25 0.65 14.42
N ASP A 220 12.75 -0.22 15.29
CA ASP A 220 12.21 -1.57 15.50
C ASP A 220 10.72 -1.53 15.82
N SER A 221 10.30 -0.57 16.67
CA SER A 221 8.90 -0.38 17.05
C SER A 221 7.97 -0.09 15.85
N PHE A 222 8.48 0.57 14.81
CA PHE A 222 7.72 0.78 13.58
C PHE A 222 7.60 -0.52 12.78
N GLN A 223 8.70 -1.28 12.66
CA GLN A 223 8.72 -2.55 11.93
C GLN A 223 7.80 -3.56 12.60
N ASP A 224 7.88 -3.70 13.93
CA ASP A 224 7.04 -4.60 14.72
C ASP A 224 5.55 -4.26 14.58
N ALA A 225 5.19 -2.97 14.68
CA ALA A 225 3.81 -2.53 14.52
C ALA A 225 3.27 -2.81 13.11
N MET A 226 4.07 -2.60 12.07
CA MET A 226 3.67 -2.89 10.69
C MET A 226 3.54 -4.38 10.44
N LEU A 227 4.46 -5.19 10.92
CA LEU A 227 4.41 -6.65 10.81
C LEU A 227 3.21 -7.23 11.58
N ALA A 228 2.95 -6.75 12.79
CA ALA A 228 1.79 -7.20 13.57
C ALA A 228 0.46 -6.88 12.91
N GLN A 229 0.37 -5.77 12.18
CA GLN A 229 -0.86 -5.33 11.55
C GLN A 229 -1.06 -5.89 10.13
N TYR A 230 0.03 -6.09 9.37
CA TYR A 230 -0.03 -6.37 7.93
C TYR A 230 0.78 -7.58 7.48
N GLY A 231 1.63 -8.17 8.34
CA GLY A 231 2.66 -9.14 7.95
C GLY A 231 2.18 -10.29 7.07
N ASP A 232 1.03 -10.89 7.40
CA ASP A 232 0.48 -12.05 6.68
C ASP A 232 -0.60 -11.67 5.65
N THR A 233 -0.76 -10.37 5.33
CA THR A 233 -1.78 -9.91 4.39
C THR A 233 -1.19 -9.67 2.99
N ARG A 234 -2.04 -9.73 1.94
CA ARG A 234 -1.65 -9.31 0.58
C ARG A 234 -1.15 -7.87 0.56
N LEU A 235 -1.77 -7.00 1.37
CA LEU A 235 -1.34 -5.61 1.51
C LEU A 235 0.05 -5.54 2.14
N GLY A 236 0.36 -6.37 3.14
CA GLY A 236 1.69 -6.46 3.73
C GLY A 236 2.74 -6.90 2.71
N ARG A 237 2.48 -7.94 1.95
CA ARG A 237 3.38 -8.37 0.86
C ARG A 237 3.64 -7.26 -0.15
N GLN A 238 2.63 -6.50 -0.54
CA GLN A 238 2.79 -5.38 -1.44
C GLN A 238 3.53 -4.20 -0.79
N GLU A 239 3.09 -3.75 0.38
CA GLU A 239 3.52 -2.49 1.00
C GLU A 239 4.78 -2.66 1.88
N LEU A 240 5.04 -3.87 2.42
CA LEU A 240 6.21 -4.14 3.26
C LEU A 240 7.27 -4.97 2.53
N ASP A 241 6.88 -6.02 1.79
CA ASP A 241 7.83 -6.91 1.13
C ASP A 241 8.17 -6.49 -0.30
N GLY A 242 7.49 -5.47 -0.84
CA GLY A 242 7.75 -5.00 -2.19
C GLY A 242 7.32 -5.99 -3.28
N GLU A 243 6.43 -6.93 -2.97
CA GLU A 243 5.96 -7.92 -3.92
C GLU A 243 4.92 -7.33 -4.89
N MET A 244 4.98 -7.78 -6.15
CA MET A 244 3.94 -7.48 -7.12
C MET A 244 2.77 -8.44 -6.89
N VAL A 245 1.71 -7.95 -6.28
CA VAL A 245 0.52 -8.74 -6.04
C VAL A 245 -0.50 -8.43 -7.11
N ASP A 246 -0.66 -9.35 -8.05
CA ASP A 246 -1.65 -9.23 -9.13
C ASP A 246 -3.07 -9.52 -8.59
N ASP A 247 -4.06 -8.73 -9.05
CA ASP A 247 -5.45 -9.12 -8.90
C ASP A 247 -5.68 -10.40 -9.74
N ARG A 248 -6.38 -11.36 -9.16
CA ARG A 248 -6.69 -12.62 -9.82
C ARG A 248 -7.59 -12.37 -11.03
N GLU A 249 -7.28 -12.99 -12.16
CA GLU A 249 -8.19 -13.01 -13.31
C GLU A 249 -9.50 -13.71 -12.91
N GLY A 250 -10.63 -13.05 -13.14
CA GLY A 250 -11.95 -13.54 -12.69
C GLY A 250 -12.24 -13.36 -11.19
N ALA A 251 -11.49 -12.56 -10.45
CA ALA A 251 -11.85 -12.17 -9.08
C ALA A 251 -13.12 -11.31 -9.08
N LEU A 252 -14.00 -11.53 -8.10
CA LEU A 252 -15.22 -10.74 -7.90
C LEU A 252 -14.92 -9.32 -7.41
N TRP A 253 -13.83 -9.14 -6.67
CA TRP A 253 -13.33 -7.85 -6.22
C TRP A 253 -11.87 -7.68 -6.60
N THR A 254 -11.50 -6.46 -7.00
CA THR A 254 -10.11 -6.07 -7.23
C THR A 254 -9.66 -5.08 -6.16
N ARG A 255 -8.38 -5.08 -5.82
CA ARG A 255 -7.83 -4.11 -4.86
C ARG A 255 -8.11 -2.67 -5.31
N ALA A 256 -7.98 -2.40 -6.61
CA ALA A 256 -8.25 -1.10 -7.19
C ALA A 256 -9.71 -0.64 -7.01
N LEU A 257 -10.67 -1.59 -7.04
CA LEU A 257 -12.09 -1.30 -6.76
C LEU A 257 -12.27 -0.92 -5.30
N LEU A 258 -11.74 -1.71 -4.37
CA LEU A 258 -11.85 -1.47 -2.93
C LEU A 258 -11.20 -0.14 -2.51
N ASP A 259 -10.04 0.19 -3.08
CA ASP A 259 -9.34 1.45 -2.81
C ASP A 259 -10.12 2.68 -3.27
N ARG A 260 -10.85 2.59 -4.39
CA ARG A 260 -11.72 3.68 -4.85
C ARG A 260 -12.92 3.91 -3.95
N GLN A 261 -13.34 2.89 -3.21
CA GLN A 261 -14.52 2.91 -2.34
C GLN A 261 -14.18 3.11 -0.87
N ARG A 262 -13.18 3.95 -0.60
CA ARG A 262 -12.89 4.47 0.74
C ARG A 262 -13.77 5.67 1.02
N ALA A 263 -14.63 5.56 2.02
CA ALA A 263 -15.44 6.68 2.46
C ALA A 263 -14.57 7.73 3.16
N LYS A 264 -14.71 8.98 2.79
CA LYS A 264 -14.08 10.09 3.53
C LYS A 264 -14.76 10.32 4.88
N THR A 265 -16.07 10.15 4.90
CA THR A 265 -16.94 10.27 6.09
C THR A 265 -18.09 9.30 5.93
N VAL A 266 -18.56 8.73 7.04
CA VAL A 266 -19.76 7.90 7.08
C VAL A 266 -20.94 8.81 7.43
N PRO A 267 -22.02 8.87 6.61
CA PRO A 267 -23.18 9.68 6.90
C PRO A 267 -24.00 9.08 8.06
N ALA A 268 -25.09 9.75 8.42
CA ALA A 268 -26.05 9.18 9.35
C ALA A 268 -26.65 7.88 8.77
N LEU A 269 -26.67 6.83 9.59
CA LEU A 269 -27.13 5.51 9.21
C LEU A 269 -28.60 5.34 9.57
N ASP A 270 -29.36 4.72 8.67
CA ASP A 270 -30.77 4.34 8.90
C ASP A 270 -30.90 2.96 9.54
N ARG A 271 -29.96 2.05 9.24
CA ARG A 271 -29.96 0.68 9.73
C ARG A 271 -28.54 0.12 9.78
N VAL A 272 -28.25 -0.70 10.79
CA VAL A 272 -26.98 -1.40 10.94
C VAL A 272 -27.22 -2.88 11.13
N VAL A 273 -26.47 -3.72 10.39
CA VAL A 273 -26.52 -5.19 10.48
C VAL A 273 -25.12 -5.72 10.74
N VAL A 274 -25.02 -6.70 11.63
CA VAL A 274 -23.83 -7.51 11.82
C VAL A 274 -24.04 -8.85 11.13
N GLY A 275 -23.23 -9.15 10.12
CA GLY A 275 -23.17 -10.48 9.50
C GLY A 275 -22.21 -11.37 10.28
N VAL A 276 -22.57 -12.64 10.40
CA VAL A 276 -21.79 -13.64 11.14
C VAL A 276 -21.70 -14.92 10.31
N ASP A 277 -20.48 -15.39 10.08
CA ASP A 277 -20.17 -16.72 9.56
C ASP A 277 -19.48 -17.53 10.67
N PRO A 278 -20.23 -18.37 11.42
CA PRO A 278 -19.67 -19.12 12.54
C PRO A 278 -18.73 -20.24 12.04
N PRO A 279 -17.61 -20.52 12.75
CA PRO A 279 -16.72 -21.60 12.37
C PRO A 279 -17.40 -22.97 12.49
N ALA A 280 -17.10 -23.85 11.52
CA ALA A 280 -17.62 -25.23 11.52
C ALA A 280 -17.00 -26.09 12.62
N THR A 281 -15.79 -25.76 13.06
CA THR A 281 -15.01 -26.51 14.08
C THR A 281 -14.36 -25.55 15.05
N SER A 282 -14.08 -26.03 16.27
CA SER A 282 -13.40 -25.26 17.32
C SER A 282 -11.88 -25.08 17.05
N SER A 283 -11.34 -25.72 16.03
CA SER A 283 -9.90 -25.69 15.73
C SER A 283 -9.65 -25.24 14.30
N GLY A 284 -9.29 -23.96 14.11
CA GLY A 284 -8.59 -23.47 12.94
C GLY A 284 -9.29 -22.43 12.06
N ASP A 285 -10.62 -22.42 11.94
CA ASP A 285 -11.33 -21.44 11.11
C ASP A 285 -11.69 -20.17 11.91
N ALA A 286 -11.72 -19.02 11.24
CA ALA A 286 -12.14 -17.78 11.89
C ALA A 286 -13.66 -17.72 12.00
N CYS A 287 -14.18 -17.09 13.04
CA CYS A 287 -15.56 -16.60 13.03
C CYS A 287 -15.58 -15.28 12.25
N GLY A 288 -16.24 -15.26 11.10
CA GLY A 288 -16.48 -14.03 10.35
C GLY A 288 -17.49 -13.15 11.08
N ILE A 289 -17.15 -11.90 11.39
CA ILE A 289 -18.01 -10.93 12.09
C ILE A 289 -17.81 -9.56 11.47
N VAL A 290 -18.77 -9.08 10.67
CA VAL A 290 -18.65 -7.81 9.98
C VAL A 290 -19.88 -6.94 10.19
N ALA A 291 -19.68 -5.71 10.66
CA ALA A 291 -20.73 -4.70 10.81
C ALA A 291 -20.84 -3.82 9.57
N VAL A 292 -22.06 -3.66 9.06
CA VAL A 292 -22.38 -2.81 7.89
C VAL A 292 -23.58 -1.94 8.20
N GLY A 293 -23.49 -0.65 7.83
CA GLY A 293 -24.58 0.32 7.95
C GLY A 293 -25.18 0.69 6.60
N LEU A 294 -26.46 0.93 6.53
CA LEU A 294 -27.14 1.57 5.41
C LEU A 294 -27.25 3.06 5.68
N GLY A 295 -26.61 3.88 4.86
CA GLY A 295 -26.69 5.33 4.95
C GLY A 295 -28.03 5.85 4.41
N ARG A 296 -28.41 7.06 4.84
CA ARG A 296 -29.59 7.77 4.31
C ARG A 296 -29.49 8.08 2.80
N ASP A 297 -28.28 8.06 2.28
CA ASP A 297 -27.98 8.17 0.85
C ASP A 297 -28.21 6.88 0.06
N GLY A 298 -28.64 5.79 0.73
CA GLY A 298 -28.91 4.50 0.13
C GLY A 298 -27.66 3.64 -0.16
N HIS A 299 -26.48 4.06 0.35
CA HIS A 299 -25.25 3.29 0.22
C HIS A 299 -24.97 2.44 1.46
N GLY A 300 -24.30 1.31 1.23
CA GLY A 300 -23.77 0.47 2.30
C GLY A 300 -22.41 0.95 2.79
N TYR A 301 -22.18 0.94 4.09
CA TYR A 301 -20.91 1.33 4.72
C TYR A 301 -20.38 0.21 5.59
N VAL A 302 -19.24 -0.38 5.25
CA VAL A 302 -18.54 -1.34 6.11
C VAL A 302 -17.91 -0.55 7.26
N LEU A 303 -18.32 -0.87 8.49
CA LEU A 303 -18.01 -0.11 9.70
C LEU A 303 -16.90 -0.76 10.52
N GLU A 304 -16.99 -2.10 10.69
CA GLU A 304 -16.07 -2.87 11.54
C GLU A 304 -15.92 -4.29 11.01
N ASP A 305 -14.68 -4.78 10.96
CA ASP A 305 -14.35 -6.21 10.90
C ASP A 305 -13.88 -6.62 12.30
N ALA A 306 -14.69 -7.41 12.99
CA ALA A 306 -14.46 -7.94 14.32
C ALA A 306 -14.13 -9.45 14.30
N SER A 307 -13.85 -10.01 13.13
CA SER A 307 -13.57 -11.43 12.94
C SER A 307 -12.28 -11.86 13.65
N GLU A 308 -12.30 -13.07 14.21
CA GLU A 308 -11.15 -13.64 14.93
C GLU A 308 -11.13 -15.16 14.82
N ALA A 309 -9.94 -15.73 14.73
CA ALA A 309 -9.72 -17.17 14.67
C ALA A 309 -9.47 -17.76 16.07
N GLY A 310 -9.73 -19.07 16.23
CA GLY A 310 -9.39 -19.82 17.45
C GLY A 310 -10.25 -19.52 18.68
N LEU A 311 -11.41 -18.90 18.49
CA LEU A 311 -12.33 -18.63 19.60
C LEU A 311 -13.22 -19.85 19.93
N SER A 312 -13.50 -20.03 21.22
CA SER A 312 -14.57 -20.95 21.67
C SER A 312 -15.95 -20.44 21.24
N PRO A 313 -17.01 -21.29 21.28
CA PRO A 313 -18.36 -20.83 20.99
C PRO A 313 -18.81 -19.63 21.81
N GLU A 314 -18.52 -19.60 23.09
CA GLU A 314 -18.83 -18.48 23.97
C GLU A 314 -17.99 -17.24 23.63
N GLY A 315 -16.72 -17.47 23.21
CA GLY A 315 -15.78 -16.40 22.85
C GLY A 315 -16.25 -15.64 21.60
N TRP A 316 -16.58 -16.32 20.51
CA TRP A 316 -17.05 -15.65 19.31
C TRP A 316 -18.45 -15.03 19.51
N ALA A 317 -19.34 -15.67 20.29
CA ALA A 317 -20.65 -15.08 20.58
C ALA A 317 -20.54 -13.80 21.42
N ALA A 318 -19.66 -13.76 22.41
CA ALA A 318 -19.37 -12.53 23.17
C ALA A 318 -18.81 -11.42 22.25
N ARG A 319 -18.00 -11.80 21.28
CA ARG A 319 -17.44 -10.86 20.30
C ARG A 319 -18.50 -10.31 19.35
N VAL A 320 -19.42 -11.14 18.86
CA VAL A 320 -20.60 -10.72 18.08
C VAL A 320 -21.45 -9.74 18.89
N ALA A 321 -21.77 -10.07 20.14
CA ALA A 321 -22.53 -9.19 21.04
C ALA A 321 -21.81 -7.84 21.27
N GLY A 322 -20.50 -7.88 21.45
CA GLY A 322 -19.66 -6.68 21.55
C GLY A 322 -19.70 -5.81 20.30
N CYS A 323 -19.54 -6.41 19.12
CA CYS A 323 -19.62 -5.74 17.83
C CYS A 323 -21.01 -5.11 17.59
N ALA A 324 -22.08 -5.87 17.86
CA ALA A 324 -23.45 -5.39 17.73
C ALA A 324 -23.71 -4.16 18.62
N ARG A 325 -23.26 -4.19 19.88
CA ARG A 325 -23.42 -3.06 20.80
C ARG A 325 -22.64 -1.82 20.37
N ARG A 326 -21.35 -1.97 20.01
CA ARG A 326 -20.53 -0.84 19.55
C ARG A 326 -21.13 -0.13 18.35
N ASN A 327 -21.67 -0.90 17.41
CA ASN A 327 -22.25 -0.37 16.17
C ASN A 327 -23.77 -0.11 16.28
N ARG A 328 -24.39 -0.33 17.44
CA ARG A 328 -25.85 -0.20 17.65
C ARG A 328 -26.64 -0.96 16.58
N ALA A 329 -26.28 -2.22 16.37
CA ALA A 329 -26.84 -3.02 15.30
C ALA A 329 -28.35 -3.32 15.53
N ASP A 330 -29.14 -3.09 14.49
CA ASP A 330 -30.58 -3.40 14.48
C ASP A 330 -30.83 -4.89 14.26
N ARG A 331 -29.87 -5.62 13.71
CA ARG A 331 -29.95 -7.05 13.44
C ARG A 331 -28.57 -7.73 13.41
N VAL A 332 -28.55 -8.97 13.89
CA VAL A 332 -27.42 -9.90 13.70
C VAL A 332 -27.91 -11.01 12.75
N VAL A 333 -27.27 -11.15 11.60
CA VAL A 333 -27.57 -12.18 10.61
C VAL A 333 -26.50 -13.25 10.68
N ALA A 334 -26.85 -14.47 11.08
CA ALA A 334 -25.91 -15.57 11.26
C ALA A 334 -26.25 -16.76 10.36
N GLU A 335 -25.20 -17.34 9.73
CA GLU A 335 -25.38 -18.57 8.94
C GLU A 335 -25.64 -19.79 9.84
N ARG A 336 -26.58 -20.63 9.46
CA ARG A 336 -27.05 -21.80 10.26
C ARG A 336 -26.45 -23.15 9.80
N ASN A 337 -25.68 -23.21 8.72
CA ASN A 337 -25.44 -24.46 7.97
C ASN A 337 -24.82 -25.61 8.76
N GLN A 338 -23.92 -25.41 9.69
CA GLN A 338 -23.21 -26.49 10.39
C GLN A 338 -23.45 -26.53 11.91
N GLY A 339 -24.04 -25.48 12.47
CA GLY A 339 -24.29 -25.37 13.90
C GLY A 339 -25.78 -25.55 14.29
N GLY A 340 -26.69 -25.51 13.32
CA GLY A 340 -28.12 -25.61 13.56
C GLY A 340 -28.61 -24.60 14.62
N ASP A 341 -29.46 -25.08 15.53
CA ASP A 341 -30.03 -24.30 16.64
C ASP A 341 -28.97 -23.90 17.69
N MET A 342 -27.78 -24.50 17.65
CA MET A 342 -26.69 -24.19 18.56
C MET A 342 -26.18 -22.76 18.34
N VAL A 343 -26.10 -22.28 17.09
CA VAL A 343 -25.64 -20.91 16.80
C VAL A 343 -26.53 -19.87 17.48
N GLU A 344 -27.85 -20.01 17.36
CA GLU A 344 -28.79 -19.12 18.03
C GLU A 344 -28.70 -19.23 19.55
N SER A 345 -28.59 -20.43 20.08
CA SER A 345 -28.49 -20.68 21.51
C SER A 345 -27.26 -20.02 22.13
N VAL A 346 -26.12 -20.17 21.49
CA VAL A 346 -24.85 -19.56 21.95
C VAL A 346 -24.88 -18.04 21.86
N LEU A 347 -25.44 -17.48 20.80
CA LEU A 347 -25.63 -16.03 20.66
C LEU A 347 -26.55 -15.45 21.72
N ARG A 348 -27.70 -16.12 21.99
CA ARG A 348 -28.65 -15.70 23.03
C ARG A 348 -28.11 -15.90 24.44
N LEU A 349 -27.22 -16.85 24.65
CA LEU A 349 -26.53 -17.03 25.94
C LEU A 349 -25.56 -15.88 26.20
N ALA A 350 -24.87 -15.38 25.16
CA ALA A 350 -23.98 -14.25 25.29
C ALA A 350 -24.71 -12.91 25.53
N ASP A 351 -25.86 -12.73 24.85
CA ASP A 351 -26.74 -11.58 25.05
C ASP A 351 -28.19 -11.95 24.62
N PRO A 352 -29.12 -12.13 25.57
CA PRO A 352 -30.52 -12.50 25.27
C PRO A 352 -31.28 -11.44 24.46
N THR A 353 -30.79 -10.22 24.41
CA THR A 353 -31.41 -9.08 23.70
C THR A 353 -30.98 -8.96 22.23
N LEU A 354 -30.00 -9.77 21.79
CA LEU A 354 -29.52 -9.71 20.41
C LEU A 354 -30.65 -10.01 19.41
N PRO A 355 -30.88 -9.14 18.43
CA PRO A 355 -31.89 -9.35 17.40
C PRO A 355 -31.37 -10.31 16.31
N VAL A 356 -31.22 -11.59 16.68
CA VAL A 356 -30.66 -12.66 15.81
C VAL A 356 -31.63 -13.07 14.74
N HIS A 357 -31.16 -13.13 13.50
CA HIS A 357 -31.84 -13.71 12.35
C HIS A 357 -30.96 -14.77 11.71
N LEU A 358 -31.42 -16.04 11.75
CA LEU A 358 -30.69 -17.14 11.15
C LEU A 358 -31.00 -17.25 9.66
N VAL A 359 -29.96 -17.46 8.85
CA VAL A 359 -30.04 -17.62 7.39
C VAL A 359 -29.46 -18.96 6.96
N TYR A 360 -29.93 -19.47 5.84
CA TYR A 360 -29.45 -20.70 5.22
C TYR A 360 -28.69 -20.39 3.93
N ALA A 361 -27.53 -21.00 3.77
CA ALA A 361 -26.85 -21.02 2.50
C ALA A 361 -27.45 -22.06 1.56
N SER A 362 -28.38 -21.65 0.71
CA SER A 362 -28.98 -22.51 -0.31
C SER A 362 -28.17 -22.59 -1.61
N ILE A 363 -27.22 -21.70 -1.82
CA ILE A 363 -26.32 -21.59 -2.99
C ILE A 363 -24.87 -21.42 -2.55
N GLY A 364 -23.93 -21.77 -3.43
CA GLY A 364 -22.49 -21.67 -3.14
C GLY A 364 -22.01 -20.26 -2.81
N LYS A 365 -20.90 -20.15 -2.09
CA LYS A 365 -20.31 -18.87 -1.61
C LYS A 365 -20.13 -17.83 -2.73
N ALA A 366 -19.60 -18.21 -3.89
CA ALA A 366 -19.43 -17.29 -5.01
C ALA A 366 -20.75 -16.77 -5.58
N ALA A 367 -21.74 -17.63 -5.74
CA ALA A 367 -23.05 -17.23 -6.25
C ALA A 367 -23.79 -16.27 -5.30
N ARG A 368 -23.54 -16.34 -3.98
CA ARG A 368 -24.04 -15.37 -3.00
C ARG A 368 -23.25 -14.06 -3.04
N ALA A 369 -21.94 -14.14 -3.30
CA ALA A 369 -21.03 -13.01 -3.32
C ALA A 369 -21.20 -12.16 -4.57
N GLU A 370 -21.57 -12.74 -5.72
CA GLU A 370 -21.69 -12.08 -7.00
C GLU A 370 -22.65 -10.87 -6.99
N PRO A 371 -23.89 -10.94 -6.49
CA PRO A 371 -24.77 -9.77 -6.40
C PRO A 371 -24.21 -8.66 -5.52
N VAL A 372 -23.47 -9.00 -4.46
CA VAL A 372 -22.79 -8.03 -3.60
C VAL A 372 -21.63 -7.36 -4.33
N SER A 373 -20.86 -8.11 -5.14
CA SER A 373 -19.79 -7.53 -5.96
C SER A 373 -20.33 -6.50 -6.97
N PHE A 374 -21.51 -6.70 -7.52
CA PHE A 374 -22.18 -5.70 -8.36
C PHE A 374 -22.51 -4.41 -7.62
N LEU A 375 -22.91 -4.47 -6.34
CA LEU A 375 -23.11 -3.26 -5.54
C LEU A 375 -21.80 -2.46 -5.42
N TYR A 376 -20.66 -3.14 -5.24
CA TYR A 376 -19.34 -2.48 -5.25
C TYR A 376 -19.02 -1.89 -6.63
N ALA A 377 -19.23 -2.64 -7.70
CA ALA A 377 -18.98 -2.16 -9.06
C ALA A 377 -19.82 -0.91 -9.41
N GLN A 378 -21.03 -0.80 -8.84
CA GLN A 378 -21.90 0.36 -8.98
C GLN A 378 -21.54 1.54 -8.06
N GLY A 379 -20.53 1.41 -7.20
CA GLY A 379 -20.17 2.45 -6.23
C GLY A 379 -21.14 2.58 -5.06
N ARG A 380 -21.94 1.56 -4.79
CA ARG A 380 -22.98 1.56 -3.76
C ARG A 380 -22.55 1.04 -2.39
N VAL A 381 -21.32 0.51 -2.27
CA VAL A 381 -20.76 0.05 -1.00
C VAL A 381 -19.42 0.73 -0.77
N TRP A 382 -19.21 1.22 0.45
CA TRP A 382 -18.03 1.96 0.85
C TRP A 382 -17.43 1.38 2.13
N HIS A 383 -16.11 1.45 2.27
CA HIS A 383 -15.40 1.08 3.48
C HIS A 383 -15.09 2.34 4.29
N SER A 384 -15.49 2.40 5.56
CA SER A 384 -15.21 3.53 6.46
C SER A 384 -13.71 3.74 6.71
N ARG A 385 -12.91 2.67 6.55
CA ARG A 385 -11.46 2.61 6.67
C ARG A 385 -10.92 1.41 5.89
N GLY A 386 -9.60 1.15 5.95
CA GLY A 386 -9.02 -0.08 5.46
C GLY A 386 -9.34 -1.26 6.39
N PHE A 387 -9.70 -2.40 5.80
CA PHE A 387 -9.90 -3.69 6.47
C PHE A 387 -9.05 -4.74 5.76
N PRO A 388 -7.72 -4.78 5.96
CA PRO A 388 -6.81 -5.56 5.13
C PRO A 388 -7.19 -7.04 5.01
N ALA A 389 -7.46 -7.71 6.13
CA ALA A 389 -7.79 -9.13 6.15
C ALA A 389 -9.11 -9.44 5.43
N LEU A 390 -10.16 -8.64 5.65
CA LEU A 390 -11.43 -8.75 4.91
C LEU A 390 -11.25 -8.51 3.41
N GLU A 391 -10.48 -7.50 3.05
CA GLU A 391 -10.24 -7.12 1.65
C GLU A 391 -9.41 -8.15 0.90
N ASP A 392 -8.49 -8.83 1.58
CA ASP A 392 -7.73 -9.94 1.03
C ASP A 392 -8.62 -11.15 0.74
N GLU A 393 -9.57 -11.46 1.62
CA GLU A 393 -10.55 -12.50 1.37
C GLU A 393 -11.48 -12.15 0.21
N LEU A 394 -11.96 -10.90 0.12
CA LEU A 394 -12.77 -10.42 -1.00
C LEU A 394 -12.05 -10.57 -2.34
N CYS A 395 -10.79 -10.13 -2.42
CA CYS A 395 -9.97 -10.27 -3.62
C CYS A 395 -9.62 -11.73 -3.95
N GLY A 396 -9.71 -12.63 -2.99
CA GLY A 396 -9.50 -14.06 -3.17
C GLY A 396 -10.70 -14.81 -3.74
N LEU A 397 -11.89 -14.19 -3.73
CA LEU A 397 -13.12 -14.81 -4.25
C LEU A 397 -13.22 -14.67 -5.78
N GLY A 398 -13.30 -15.79 -6.49
CA GLY A 398 -13.46 -15.85 -7.94
C GLY A 398 -14.88 -16.20 -8.39
N VAL A 399 -15.25 -15.78 -9.62
CA VAL A 399 -16.57 -16.02 -10.26
C VAL A 399 -16.94 -17.52 -10.29
N ALA A 400 -15.96 -18.42 -10.47
CA ALA A 400 -16.20 -19.87 -10.53
C ALA A 400 -16.28 -20.56 -9.17
N GLY A 401 -16.33 -19.82 -8.07
CA GLY A 401 -16.39 -20.37 -6.71
C GLY A 401 -15.03 -20.81 -6.15
N ALA A 402 -13.95 -20.60 -6.90
CA ALA A 402 -12.62 -20.88 -6.40
C ALA A 402 -12.20 -19.76 -5.45
N TYR A 403 -11.70 -20.14 -4.26
CA TYR A 403 -11.11 -19.25 -3.29
C TYR A 403 -9.59 -19.41 -3.29
N ASP A 404 -8.88 -18.28 -3.38
CA ASP A 404 -7.43 -18.19 -3.39
C ASP A 404 -6.98 -16.99 -2.52
N GLY A 405 -7.65 -16.81 -1.40
CA GLY A 405 -7.35 -15.82 -0.39
C GLY A 405 -6.60 -16.44 0.80
N PRO A 406 -6.36 -15.65 1.85
CA PRO A 406 -5.76 -16.14 3.08
C PRO A 406 -6.67 -17.16 3.77
N GLY A 407 -6.06 -18.18 4.38
CA GLY A 407 -6.81 -19.22 5.08
C GLY A 407 -7.46 -20.26 4.16
N ARG A 408 -8.35 -21.08 4.73
CA ARG A 408 -9.06 -22.13 4.00
C ARG A 408 -10.45 -21.68 3.51
N SER A 409 -11.02 -20.67 4.16
CA SER A 409 -12.38 -20.19 3.93
C SER A 409 -12.43 -18.67 4.00
N PRO A 410 -13.26 -18.00 3.19
CA PRO A 410 -13.44 -16.54 3.20
C PRO A 410 -14.47 -16.10 4.25
N ASP A 411 -14.26 -16.45 5.52
CA ASP A 411 -15.25 -16.29 6.59
C ASP A 411 -15.65 -14.82 6.83
N ARG A 412 -14.69 -13.88 6.73
CA ARG A 412 -14.96 -12.43 6.79
C ARG A 412 -15.79 -11.96 5.61
N ALA A 413 -15.42 -12.40 4.41
CA ALA A 413 -16.13 -12.05 3.19
C ALA A 413 -17.56 -12.61 3.18
N ASP A 414 -17.75 -13.84 3.67
CA ASP A 414 -19.10 -14.43 3.81
C ASP A 414 -19.96 -13.65 4.83
N ALA A 415 -19.39 -13.27 5.97
CA ALA A 415 -20.08 -12.41 6.94
C ALA A 415 -20.49 -11.06 6.34
N LEU A 416 -19.61 -10.42 5.56
CA LEU A 416 -19.93 -9.20 4.82
C LEU A 416 -21.05 -9.41 3.81
N VAL A 417 -20.99 -10.50 3.05
CA VAL A 417 -22.00 -10.86 2.04
C VAL A 417 -23.38 -11.03 2.70
N TRP A 418 -23.46 -11.68 3.84
CA TRP A 418 -24.71 -11.83 4.59
C TRP A 418 -25.25 -10.49 5.07
N ALA A 419 -24.40 -9.61 5.64
CA ALA A 419 -24.83 -8.29 6.09
C ALA A 419 -25.34 -7.41 4.94
N LEU A 420 -24.64 -7.35 3.82
CA LEU A 420 -25.06 -6.56 2.65
C LEU A 420 -26.28 -7.14 1.95
N THR A 421 -26.42 -8.46 1.90
CA THR A 421 -27.61 -9.13 1.38
C THR A 421 -28.84 -8.73 2.18
N GLU A 422 -28.77 -8.78 3.49
CA GLU A 422 -29.86 -8.37 4.39
C GLU A 422 -30.22 -6.89 4.25
N LEU A 423 -29.20 -6.02 4.13
CA LEU A 423 -29.42 -4.58 4.08
C LEU A 423 -29.91 -4.06 2.72
N MET A 424 -29.39 -4.63 1.62
CA MET A 424 -29.50 -4.00 0.31
C MET A 424 -30.15 -4.86 -0.77
N LEU A 425 -30.16 -6.19 -0.60
CA LEU A 425 -30.65 -7.15 -1.61
C LEU A 425 -31.93 -7.87 -1.17
N SER A 426 -32.13 -8.09 0.14
CA SER A 426 -33.39 -8.60 0.64
C SER A 426 -34.48 -7.55 0.46
N GLY A 427 -35.43 -7.79 -0.45
CA GLY A 427 -36.47 -6.83 -0.80
C GLY A 427 -37.21 -6.32 0.44
N ARG A 428 -37.39 -5.03 0.56
CA ARG A 428 -38.37 -4.42 1.46
C ARG A 428 -39.73 -4.88 0.98
N GLY A 429 -40.29 -5.91 1.59
CA GLY A 429 -41.73 -6.13 1.50
C GLY A 429 -42.42 -4.80 1.92
N PRO A 430 -43.52 -4.39 1.27
CA PRO A 430 -44.25 -3.22 1.71
C PRO A 430 -44.61 -3.38 3.19
N PRO A 431 -44.65 -2.33 4.01
CA PRO A 431 -45.02 -2.41 5.40
C PRO A 431 -46.42 -3.01 5.48
N GLY A 432 -46.49 -4.30 5.83
CA GLY A 432 -47.74 -4.96 6.03
C GLY A 432 -48.40 -4.38 7.28
N ILE A 433 -49.59 -3.78 7.12
CA ILE A 433 -50.47 -3.43 8.23
C ILE A 433 -50.81 -4.77 8.90
N ARG A 434 -50.24 -5.02 10.08
CA ARG A 434 -50.74 -6.08 10.97
C ARG A 434 -52.12 -5.61 11.43
N ASN A 435 -53.16 -6.20 10.91
CA ASN A 435 -54.47 -6.12 11.54
C ASN A 435 -54.36 -6.65 12.97
N LEU A 436 -54.76 -5.83 13.91
CA LEU A 436 -54.93 -6.12 15.32
C LEU A 436 -56.01 -7.18 15.51
#